data_5f2e8dc3faca44a91ac296c87f3611ce
#
_entry.id   5f2e8dc3faca44a91ac296c87f3611ce
#
_cell.length_a   1.000
_cell.length_b   1.000
_cell.length_c   1.000
_cell.angle_alpha   90.00
_cell.angle_beta   90.00
_cell.angle_gamma   90.00
#
_symmetry.space_group_name_H-M   'P 1'
#
loop_
_entity.id
_entity.type
_entity.pdbx_description
1 polymer ?
#
loop_
_entity_poly.entity_id
_entity_poly.type
_entity_poly.pdbx_seq_one_letter_code
_entity_poly.pdbx_strand_id
1 'polypeptide(L)'
;MTEWEAYVDESGSGLKSEMGPNRFVLACVAGSPKALGELEEKIRRLKLELVPRADPAKWELHAADMFHGRGDSPLGSMSTEQNMRVMRQIMDIVCGCDVVLLNITVMGTRMRGKRVTDVRIAEQATVRLVERLEQLAIERGDGTTLRAVSDNVVERNRFAMRRALARRETRHPALSEGARRVTEIAFVDSRSSALVQVADAIAYIINRHKGGDAAFGCLFRLVERKVWRRRGRWE
;
A
#
# COMPACT_ATOMS: atom_id res chain seq x y z
N MET A 1 -12.24 9.18 20.99
CA MET A 1 -11.94 8.12 19.98
C MET A 1 -10.96 8.71 19.00
N THR A 2 -9.87 8.04 18.71
CA THR A 2 -8.87 8.49 17.73
C THR A 2 -9.12 7.73 16.43
N GLU A 3 -9.47 8.43 15.38
CA GLU A 3 -9.65 7.83 14.05
C GLU A 3 -8.31 7.82 13.32
N TRP A 4 -7.95 6.67 12.75
CA TRP A 4 -6.79 6.49 11.89
C TRP A 4 -7.25 6.13 10.48
N GLU A 5 -6.46 6.48 9.50
CA GLU A 5 -6.66 6.04 8.12
C GLU A 5 -5.46 5.23 7.65
N ALA A 6 -5.73 4.34 6.70
CA ALA A 6 -4.76 3.46 6.09
C ALA A 6 -4.97 3.44 4.58
N TYR A 7 -4.06 4.01 3.83
CA TYR A 7 -4.11 4.07 2.36
C TYR A 7 -3.35 2.87 1.79
N VAL A 8 -4.01 2.14 0.89
CA VAL A 8 -3.59 0.80 0.46
C VAL A 8 -3.51 0.74 -1.05
N ASP A 9 -2.43 0.16 -1.57
CA ASP A 9 -2.31 -0.19 -2.97
C ASP A 9 -1.51 -1.47 -3.18
N GLU A 10 -1.56 -2.03 -4.39
CA GLU A 10 -0.93 -3.29 -4.74
C GLU A 10 0.14 -3.14 -5.82
N SER A 11 1.06 -4.10 -5.85
CA SER A 11 2.02 -4.28 -6.94
C SER A 11 2.23 -5.76 -7.25
N GLY A 12 2.27 -6.07 -8.54
CA GLY A 12 2.46 -7.42 -9.05
C GLY A 12 1.16 -8.14 -9.38
N SER A 13 1.21 -8.94 -10.43
CA SER A 13 0.12 -9.83 -10.84
C SER A 13 0.30 -11.19 -10.19
N GLY A 14 -0.64 -11.65 -9.40
CA GLY A 14 -0.54 -12.91 -8.63
C GLY A 14 -0.21 -14.17 -9.44
N LEU A 15 -0.42 -14.22 -10.75
CA LEU A 15 -0.39 -15.48 -11.52
C LEU A 15 0.49 -15.52 -12.76
N LYS A 16 0.97 -14.41 -13.33
CA LYS A 16 1.81 -14.44 -14.53
C LYS A 16 2.88 -13.37 -14.50
N SER A 17 4.12 -13.78 -14.32
CA SER A 17 5.28 -13.00 -14.67
C SER A 17 6.23 -13.93 -15.42
N GLU A 18 6.60 -13.56 -16.64
CA GLU A 18 7.68 -14.22 -17.37
C GLU A 18 9.04 -14.05 -16.68
N MET A 19 9.12 -13.18 -15.67
CA MET A 19 10.34 -12.73 -15.03
C MET A 19 10.50 -13.18 -13.57
N GLY A 20 9.84 -14.23 -13.10
CA GLY A 20 10.09 -14.75 -11.76
C GLY A 20 8.84 -15.22 -10.99
N PRO A 21 8.99 -15.63 -9.72
CA PRO A 21 7.90 -16.19 -8.94
C PRO A 21 6.79 -15.15 -8.76
N ASN A 22 5.57 -15.57 -9.05
CA ASN A 22 4.35 -14.76 -8.94
C ASN A 22 4.20 -14.21 -7.53
N ARG A 23 4.42 -12.91 -7.39
CA ARG A 23 4.27 -12.16 -6.13
C ARG A 23 3.15 -11.16 -6.25
N PHE A 24 2.36 -11.09 -5.22
CA PHE A 24 1.39 -10.03 -4.99
C PHE A 24 1.80 -9.31 -3.71
N VAL A 25 2.09 -8.03 -3.82
CA VAL A 25 2.45 -7.17 -2.71
C VAL A 25 1.30 -6.21 -2.47
N LEU A 26 0.79 -6.19 -1.26
CA LEU A 26 -0.16 -5.18 -0.79
C LEU A 26 0.59 -4.31 0.21
N ALA A 27 0.68 -3.01 -0.05
CA ALA A 27 1.33 -2.06 0.85
C ALA A 27 0.32 -1.05 1.38
N CYS A 28 0.64 -0.50 2.55
CA CYS A 28 -0.24 0.42 3.23
C CYS A 28 0.60 1.48 3.95
N VAL A 29 0.16 2.74 3.87
CA VAL A 29 0.60 3.84 4.72
C VAL A 29 -0.53 4.21 5.65
N ALA A 30 -0.28 4.19 6.98
CA ALA A 30 -1.30 4.45 7.99
C ALA A 30 -0.82 5.51 9.00
N GLY A 31 -1.76 6.31 9.49
CA GLY A 31 -1.47 7.36 10.45
C GLY A 31 -2.70 8.07 10.96
N SER A 32 -2.50 9.02 11.87
CA SER A 32 -3.53 9.96 12.27
C SER A 32 -3.87 10.91 11.12
N PRO A 33 -5.06 11.53 11.08
CA PRO A 33 -5.43 12.51 10.05
C PRO A 33 -4.41 13.64 9.92
N LYS A 34 -3.84 14.09 11.04
CA LYS A 34 -2.79 15.13 11.05
C LYS A 34 -1.53 14.66 10.32
N ALA A 35 -1.02 13.47 10.65
CA ALA A 35 0.20 12.95 10.06
C ALA A 35 0.04 12.64 8.57
N LEU A 36 -1.13 12.13 8.18
CA LEU A 36 -1.47 11.87 6.79
C LEU A 36 -1.66 13.16 5.98
N GLY A 37 -2.31 14.17 6.55
CA GLY A 37 -2.42 15.49 5.91
C GLY A 37 -1.07 16.17 5.70
N GLU A 38 -0.14 16.03 6.65
CA GLU A 38 1.24 16.50 6.49
C GLU A 38 1.97 15.76 5.35
N LEU A 39 1.82 14.45 5.28
CA LEU A 39 2.39 13.64 4.21
C LEU A 39 1.80 14.03 2.85
N GLU A 40 0.49 14.13 2.74
CA GLU A 40 -0.22 14.50 1.51
C GLU A 40 0.25 15.85 0.98
N GLU A 41 0.35 16.87 1.85
CA GLU A 41 0.82 18.19 1.46
C GLU A 41 2.27 18.19 0.96
N LYS A 42 3.17 17.40 1.60
CA LYS A 42 4.55 17.25 1.15
C LYS A 42 4.64 16.57 -0.22
N ILE A 43 3.83 15.53 -0.46
CA ILE A 43 3.78 14.86 -1.76
C ILE A 43 3.21 15.79 -2.83
N ARG A 44 2.18 16.58 -2.50
CA ARG A 44 1.63 17.58 -3.40
C ARG A 44 2.69 18.63 -3.80
N ARG A 45 3.50 19.09 -2.87
CA ARG A 45 4.64 20.00 -3.16
C ARG A 45 5.67 19.35 -4.05
N LEU A 46 6.06 18.12 -3.77
CA LEU A 46 6.97 17.36 -4.64
C LEU A 46 6.42 17.25 -6.07
N LYS A 47 5.14 16.99 -6.25
CA LYS A 47 4.51 16.96 -7.58
C LYS A 47 4.61 18.32 -8.29
N LEU A 48 4.43 19.43 -7.59
CA LEU A 48 4.60 20.77 -8.15
C LEU A 48 6.06 21.08 -8.52
N GLU A 49 7.03 20.60 -7.76
CA GLU A 49 8.45 20.74 -8.06
C GLU A 49 8.85 19.92 -9.29
N LEU A 50 8.33 18.70 -9.41
CA LEU A 50 8.61 17.82 -10.54
C LEU A 50 7.98 18.32 -11.85
N VAL A 51 6.75 18.86 -11.79
CA VAL A 51 6.00 19.33 -12.96
C VAL A 51 5.32 20.65 -12.63
N PRO A 52 6.05 21.78 -12.63
CA PRO A 52 5.56 23.07 -12.13
C PRO A 52 4.33 23.65 -12.86
N ARG A 53 4.10 23.21 -14.11
CA ARG A 53 2.99 23.71 -14.95
C ARG A 53 1.77 22.81 -14.93
N ALA A 54 1.84 21.66 -14.27
CA ALA A 54 0.73 20.71 -14.18
C ALA A 54 0.03 20.81 -12.83
N ASP A 55 -1.29 20.78 -12.86
CA ASP A 55 -2.08 20.65 -11.64
C ASP A 55 -1.78 19.28 -10.99
N PRO A 56 -1.25 19.23 -9.76
CA PRO A 56 -0.87 17.96 -9.11
C PRO A 56 -2.06 17.02 -8.87
N ALA A 57 -3.31 17.52 -8.91
CA ALA A 57 -4.50 16.68 -8.80
C ALA A 57 -4.91 16.02 -10.11
N LYS A 58 -4.28 16.38 -11.24
CA LYS A 58 -4.66 15.89 -12.58
C LYS A 58 -3.71 14.83 -13.15
N TRP A 59 -2.65 14.51 -12.47
CA TRP A 59 -1.72 13.48 -12.88
C TRP A 59 -1.28 12.59 -11.70
N GLU A 60 -0.81 11.42 -11.99
CA GLU A 60 -0.51 10.38 -11.01
C GLU A 60 0.99 10.08 -10.94
N LEU A 61 1.49 9.91 -9.70
CA LEU A 61 2.79 9.32 -9.42
C LEU A 61 2.67 7.79 -9.45
N HIS A 62 2.34 7.21 -10.61
CA HIS A 62 2.22 5.76 -10.76
C HIS A 62 3.60 5.15 -11.04
N ALA A 63 4.12 4.39 -10.06
CA ALA A 63 5.49 3.91 -10.10
C ALA A 63 5.80 3.04 -11.32
N ALA A 64 4.89 2.15 -11.72
CA ALA A 64 5.08 1.31 -12.90
C ALA A 64 5.19 2.13 -14.19
N ASP A 65 4.36 3.17 -14.36
CA ASP A 65 4.38 4.01 -15.56
C ASP A 65 5.66 4.84 -15.65
N MET A 66 6.16 5.32 -14.50
CA MET A 66 7.43 6.03 -14.44
C MET A 66 8.58 5.18 -14.97
N PHE A 67 8.66 3.88 -14.58
CA PHE A 67 9.78 3.01 -14.96
C PHE A 67 9.61 2.32 -16.32
N HIS A 68 8.40 2.24 -16.84
CA HIS A 68 8.11 1.56 -18.10
C HIS A 68 7.72 2.50 -19.23
N GLY A 69 7.68 3.81 -18.99
CA GLY A 69 7.29 4.81 -19.99
C GLY A 69 5.86 4.61 -20.52
N ARG A 70 4.95 4.12 -19.67
CA ARG A 70 3.56 3.84 -20.03
C ARG A 70 2.64 4.92 -19.46
N GLY A 71 1.44 5.02 -20.03
CA GLY A 71 0.42 5.95 -19.56
C GLY A 71 0.72 7.41 -19.87
N ASP A 72 -0.14 8.28 -19.34
CA ASP A 72 -0.07 9.73 -19.52
C ASP A 72 0.74 10.42 -18.41
N SER A 73 1.60 9.68 -17.69
CA SER A 73 2.41 10.26 -16.63
C SER A 73 3.43 11.25 -17.21
N PRO A 74 3.47 12.50 -16.75
CA PRO A 74 4.45 13.48 -17.19
C PRO A 74 5.89 13.07 -16.85
N LEU A 75 6.07 12.06 -16.01
CA LEU A 75 7.37 11.50 -15.61
C LEU A 75 7.80 10.32 -16.50
N GLY A 76 6.96 9.83 -17.40
CA GLY A 76 7.25 8.68 -18.26
C GLY A 76 8.44 8.86 -19.21
N SER A 77 8.86 10.11 -19.47
CA SER A 77 10.05 10.44 -20.29
C SER A 77 11.35 10.55 -19.47
N MET A 78 11.27 10.43 -18.15
CA MET A 78 12.47 10.52 -17.29
C MET A 78 13.33 9.26 -17.42
N SER A 79 14.64 9.43 -17.23
CA SER A 79 15.57 8.30 -17.16
C SER A 79 15.31 7.47 -15.90
N THR A 80 15.72 6.20 -15.93
CA THR A 80 15.66 5.33 -14.74
C THR A 80 16.31 5.96 -13.51
N GLU A 81 17.44 6.66 -13.68
CA GLU A 81 18.13 7.34 -12.59
C GLU A 81 17.31 8.50 -12.03
N GLN A 82 16.63 9.28 -12.88
CA GLN A 82 15.74 10.35 -12.44
C GLN A 82 14.54 9.77 -11.68
N ASN A 83 13.93 8.71 -12.19
CA ASN A 83 12.82 8.02 -11.52
C ASN A 83 13.25 7.46 -10.15
N MET A 84 14.46 6.89 -10.03
CA MET A 84 15.01 6.44 -8.75
C MET A 84 15.20 7.59 -7.75
N ARG A 85 15.59 8.78 -8.23
CA ARG A 85 15.68 9.99 -7.38
C ARG A 85 14.29 10.41 -6.89
N VAL A 86 13.28 10.41 -7.77
CA VAL A 86 11.89 10.71 -7.36
C VAL A 86 11.40 9.72 -6.31
N MET A 87 11.61 8.41 -6.53
CA MET A 87 11.23 7.39 -5.54
C MET A 87 11.97 7.59 -4.21
N ARG A 88 13.22 8.04 -4.26
CA ARG A 88 13.99 8.38 -3.04
C ARG A 88 13.37 9.57 -2.32
N GLN A 89 12.99 10.64 -3.03
CA GLN A 89 12.35 11.81 -2.44
C GLN A 89 11.01 11.44 -1.79
N ILE A 90 10.19 10.60 -2.44
CA ILE A 90 8.95 10.07 -1.83
C ILE A 90 9.26 9.37 -0.51
N MET A 91 10.25 8.47 -0.50
CA MET A 91 10.61 7.73 0.71
C MET A 91 11.20 8.61 1.81
N ASP A 92 12.00 9.62 1.47
CA ASP A 92 12.54 10.56 2.45
C ASP A 92 11.40 11.40 3.08
N ILE A 93 10.40 11.80 2.30
CA ILE A 93 9.17 12.46 2.80
C ILE A 93 8.42 11.53 3.76
N VAL A 94 8.17 10.27 3.35
CA VAL A 94 7.50 9.26 4.21
C VAL A 94 8.26 9.05 5.50
N CYS A 95 9.59 8.94 5.45
CA CYS A 95 10.43 8.80 6.63
C CYS A 95 10.36 9.99 7.58
N GLY A 96 10.15 11.20 7.05
CA GLY A 96 10.04 12.44 7.81
C GLY A 96 8.66 12.74 8.39
N CYS A 97 7.64 11.88 8.15
CA CYS A 97 6.28 12.03 8.70
C CYS A 97 6.01 10.97 9.78
N ASP A 98 5.10 11.28 10.72
CA ASP A 98 4.68 10.34 11.78
C ASP A 98 3.63 9.34 11.26
N VAL A 99 4.00 8.62 10.22
CA VAL A 99 3.20 7.54 9.63
C VAL A 99 3.90 6.20 9.83
N VAL A 100 3.15 5.11 9.73
CA VAL A 100 3.66 3.74 9.76
C VAL A 100 3.33 3.02 8.46
N LEU A 101 4.18 2.08 8.08
CA LEU A 101 3.98 1.25 6.89
C LEU A 101 3.61 -0.17 7.30
N LEU A 102 2.70 -0.78 6.55
CA LEU A 102 2.43 -2.22 6.61
C LEU A 102 2.57 -2.80 5.20
N ASN A 103 2.99 -4.04 5.12
CA ASN A 103 2.98 -4.75 3.86
C ASN A 103 2.65 -6.23 4.05
N ILE A 104 2.00 -6.78 3.05
CA ILE A 104 1.73 -8.20 2.91
C ILE A 104 2.28 -8.65 1.56
N THR A 105 3.09 -9.70 1.56
CA THR A 105 3.54 -10.34 0.33
C THR A 105 3.00 -11.76 0.27
N VAL A 106 2.25 -12.07 -0.78
CA VAL A 106 1.73 -13.41 -1.04
C VAL A 106 2.42 -13.96 -2.29
N MET A 107 2.95 -15.17 -2.18
CA MET A 107 3.52 -15.89 -3.32
C MET A 107 2.54 -16.97 -3.77
N GLY A 108 2.07 -16.91 -5.02
CA GLY A 108 1.12 -17.86 -5.57
C GLY A 108 1.62 -19.32 -5.49
N THR A 109 2.92 -19.53 -5.65
CA THR A 109 3.57 -20.85 -5.54
C THR A 109 3.51 -21.48 -4.15
N ARG A 110 3.29 -20.69 -3.10
CA ARG A 110 3.17 -21.18 -1.72
C ARG A 110 1.73 -21.48 -1.29
N MET A 111 0.76 -21.21 -2.14
CA MET A 111 -0.64 -21.51 -1.83
C MET A 111 -0.92 -22.98 -2.11
N ARG A 112 -1.22 -23.77 -1.07
CA ARG A 112 -1.60 -25.19 -1.18
C ARG A 112 -3.08 -25.32 -1.54
N GLY A 113 -3.41 -26.30 -2.39
CA GLY A 113 -4.79 -26.71 -2.69
C GLY A 113 -5.31 -26.20 -4.03
N LYS A 114 -6.65 -26.19 -4.22
CA LYS A 114 -7.38 -25.88 -5.45
C LYS A 114 -6.79 -24.71 -6.24
N ARG A 115 -7.02 -24.71 -7.56
CA ARG A 115 -6.53 -23.71 -8.54
C ARG A 115 -6.37 -22.31 -7.94
N VAL A 116 -5.14 -21.82 -7.86
CA VAL A 116 -4.81 -20.48 -7.36
C VAL A 116 -5.26 -19.45 -8.38
N THR A 117 -6.06 -18.48 -7.97
CA THR A 117 -6.51 -17.36 -8.81
C THR A 117 -6.04 -16.04 -8.22
N ASP A 118 -5.92 -14.99 -9.05
CA ASP A 118 -5.57 -13.64 -8.59
C ASP A 118 -6.51 -13.14 -7.49
N VAL A 119 -7.83 -13.43 -7.61
CA VAL A 119 -8.83 -13.08 -6.60
C VAL A 119 -8.51 -13.72 -5.25
N ARG A 120 -8.10 -15.01 -5.22
CA ARG A 120 -7.75 -15.69 -3.97
C ARG A 120 -6.48 -15.14 -3.34
N ILE A 121 -5.51 -14.76 -4.18
CA ILE A 121 -4.26 -14.15 -3.70
C ILE A 121 -4.57 -12.78 -3.09
N ALA A 122 -5.31 -11.93 -3.80
CA ALA A 122 -5.72 -10.62 -3.31
C ALA A 122 -6.57 -10.73 -2.03
N GLU A 123 -7.52 -11.66 -1.99
CA GLU A 123 -8.36 -11.92 -0.80
C GLU A 123 -7.50 -12.33 0.41
N GLN A 124 -6.55 -13.24 0.23
CA GLN A 124 -5.65 -13.68 1.31
C GLN A 124 -4.75 -12.54 1.79
N ALA A 125 -4.21 -11.74 0.87
CA ALA A 125 -3.40 -10.58 1.21
C ALA A 125 -4.22 -9.57 2.02
N THR A 126 -5.44 -9.28 1.58
CA THR A 126 -6.35 -8.35 2.26
C THR A 126 -6.74 -8.83 3.66
N VAL A 127 -7.10 -10.11 3.82
CA VAL A 127 -7.40 -10.68 5.15
C VAL A 127 -6.22 -10.44 6.11
N ARG A 128 -5.01 -10.75 5.68
CA ARG A 128 -3.82 -10.55 6.51
C ARG A 128 -3.53 -9.07 6.80
N LEU A 129 -3.77 -8.19 5.82
CA LEU A 129 -3.61 -6.75 6.04
C LEU A 129 -4.60 -6.24 7.08
N VAL A 130 -5.89 -6.61 6.96
CA VAL A 130 -6.93 -6.24 7.92
C VAL A 130 -6.58 -6.74 9.32
N GLU A 131 -6.12 -8.00 9.47
CA GLU A 131 -5.67 -8.54 10.76
C GLU A 131 -4.54 -7.69 11.36
N ARG A 132 -3.58 -7.23 10.55
CA ARG A 132 -2.49 -6.38 11.01
C ARG A 132 -2.94 -4.97 11.35
N LEU A 133 -3.88 -4.40 10.60
CA LEU A 133 -4.48 -3.10 10.89
C LEU A 133 -5.26 -3.13 12.21
N GLU A 134 -6.00 -4.22 12.49
CA GLU A 134 -6.65 -4.43 13.78
C GLU A 134 -5.64 -4.44 14.94
N GLN A 135 -4.53 -5.17 14.77
CA GLN A 135 -3.48 -5.23 15.78
C GLN A 135 -2.83 -3.86 16.00
N LEU A 136 -2.57 -3.11 14.91
CA LEU A 136 -2.06 -1.75 14.99
C LEU A 136 -3.00 -0.85 15.78
N ALA A 137 -4.30 -0.88 15.47
CA ALA A 137 -5.31 -0.07 16.16
C ALA A 137 -5.40 -0.42 17.66
N ILE A 138 -5.32 -1.70 18.01
CA ILE A 138 -5.28 -2.16 19.42
C ILE A 138 -4.04 -1.61 20.14
N GLU A 139 -2.86 -1.66 19.52
CA GLU A 139 -1.61 -1.15 20.12
C GLU A 139 -1.58 0.39 20.25
N ARG A 140 -2.37 1.10 19.43
CA ARG A 140 -2.52 2.57 19.54
C ARG A 140 -3.43 3.02 20.68
N GLY A 141 -4.14 2.08 21.31
CA GLY A 141 -4.92 2.31 22.50
C GLY A 141 -6.42 2.14 22.33
N ASP A 142 -7.10 2.10 23.47
CA ASP A 142 -8.54 1.91 23.52
C ASP A 142 -9.28 3.06 22.83
N GLY A 143 -10.27 2.68 22.00
CA GLY A 143 -11.07 3.63 21.24
C GLY A 143 -10.43 4.07 19.89
N THR A 144 -9.26 3.57 19.51
CA THR A 144 -8.72 3.81 18.16
C THR A 144 -9.49 2.98 17.14
N THR A 145 -10.08 3.64 16.15
CA THR A 145 -10.68 3.04 14.97
C THR A 145 -9.84 3.32 13.73
N LEU A 146 -10.00 2.51 12.69
CA LEU A 146 -9.21 2.61 11.47
C LEU A 146 -10.10 2.42 10.24
N ARG A 147 -10.00 3.36 9.30
CA ARG A 147 -10.62 3.30 7.98
C ARG A 147 -9.54 2.97 6.94
N ALA A 148 -9.75 1.94 6.14
CA ALA A 148 -8.88 1.65 5.01
C ALA A 148 -9.40 2.35 3.75
N VAL A 149 -8.49 2.88 2.93
CA VAL A 149 -8.78 3.54 1.65
C VAL A 149 -7.94 2.89 0.58
N SER A 150 -8.53 2.44 -0.51
CA SER A 150 -7.85 1.76 -1.61
C SER A 150 -8.22 2.35 -2.96
N ASP A 151 -7.39 2.09 -3.97
CA ASP A 151 -7.71 2.48 -5.34
C ASP A 151 -8.96 1.77 -5.87
N ASN A 152 -9.69 2.49 -6.72
CA ASN A 152 -10.97 2.08 -7.28
C ASN A 152 -10.85 1.28 -8.60
N VAL A 153 -9.65 1.11 -9.15
CA VAL A 153 -9.44 0.74 -10.55
C VAL A 153 -9.85 -0.68 -10.91
N VAL A 154 -9.76 -1.66 -10.01
CA VAL A 154 -10.06 -3.05 -10.38
C VAL A 154 -11.22 -3.62 -9.57
N GLU A 155 -12.38 -3.80 -10.23
CA GLU A 155 -13.59 -4.40 -9.60
C GLU A 155 -13.28 -5.73 -8.89
N ARG A 156 -12.37 -6.53 -9.44
CA ARG A 156 -11.88 -7.77 -8.84
C ARG A 156 -11.26 -7.55 -7.46
N ASN A 157 -10.45 -6.51 -7.30
CA ASN A 157 -9.79 -6.21 -6.03
C ASN A 157 -10.80 -5.66 -5.02
N ARG A 158 -11.73 -4.81 -5.47
CA ARG A 158 -12.86 -4.37 -4.64
C ARG A 158 -13.66 -5.54 -4.09
N PHE A 159 -13.99 -6.50 -4.96
CA PHE A 159 -14.70 -7.72 -4.55
C PHE A 159 -13.89 -8.53 -3.54
N ALA A 160 -12.59 -8.74 -3.78
CA ALA A 160 -11.70 -9.46 -2.89
C ALA A 160 -11.61 -8.78 -1.50
N MET A 161 -11.50 -7.45 -1.46
CA MET A 161 -11.44 -6.67 -0.23
C MET A 161 -12.74 -6.71 0.56
N ARG A 162 -13.90 -6.52 -0.09
CA ARG A 162 -15.21 -6.64 0.55
C ARG A 162 -15.44 -8.04 1.11
N ARG A 163 -15.06 -9.06 0.35
CA ARG A 163 -15.19 -10.45 0.77
C ARG A 163 -14.24 -10.79 1.93
N ALA A 164 -13.05 -10.20 1.98
CA ALA A 164 -12.13 -10.37 3.09
C ALA A 164 -12.71 -9.82 4.40
N LEU A 165 -13.33 -8.63 4.36
CA LEU A 165 -14.04 -8.07 5.52
C LEU A 165 -15.20 -8.97 5.98
N ALA A 166 -16.05 -9.41 5.06
CA ALA A 166 -17.18 -10.28 5.39
C ALA A 166 -16.72 -11.64 5.99
N ARG A 167 -15.66 -12.23 5.45
CA ARG A 167 -15.09 -13.48 5.99
C ARG A 167 -14.47 -13.35 7.37
N ARG A 168 -13.98 -12.18 7.71
CA ARG A 168 -13.48 -11.91 9.06
C ARG A 168 -14.59 -12.09 10.10
N GLU A 169 -15.79 -11.68 9.78
CA GLU A 169 -16.96 -11.80 10.65
C GLU A 169 -17.27 -13.26 11.01
N THR A 170 -17.02 -14.17 10.08
CA THR A 170 -17.26 -15.61 10.29
C THR A 170 -16.10 -16.33 10.99
N ARG A 171 -14.85 -15.83 10.89
CA ARG A 171 -13.66 -16.49 11.45
C ARG A 171 -13.34 -16.11 12.90
N HIS A 172 -13.78 -14.94 13.33
CA HIS A 172 -13.55 -14.43 14.69
C HIS A 172 -14.86 -13.93 15.33
N PRO A 173 -15.84 -14.83 15.53
CA PRO A 173 -17.12 -14.45 16.14
C PRO A 173 -16.96 -13.99 17.60
N ALA A 174 -15.84 -14.33 18.24
CA ALA A 174 -15.53 -13.89 19.61
C ALA A 174 -15.06 -12.43 19.72
N LEU A 175 -14.72 -11.77 18.60
CA LEU A 175 -14.56 -10.32 18.57
C LEU A 175 -15.96 -9.72 18.52
N SER A 176 -16.53 -9.37 19.69
CA SER A 176 -17.78 -8.61 19.78
C SER A 176 -17.74 -7.41 18.82
N GLU A 177 -18.90 -6.96 18.32
CA GLU A 177 -18.99 -5.79 17.41
C GLU A 177 -18.23 -4.57 17.93
N GLY A 178 -18.17 -4.37 19.26
CA GLY A 178 -17.40 -3.31 19.91
C GLY A 178 -15.88 -3.49 19.93
N ALA A 179 -15.35 -4.67 19.56
CA ALA A 179 -13.92 -4.93 19.53
C ALA A 179 -13.30 -4.73 18.13
N ARG A 180 -14.12 -4.46 17.10
CA ARG A 180 -13.67 -4.25 15.73
C ARG A 180 -13.12 -2.83 15.58
N ARG A 181 -11.88 -2.73 15.16
CA ARG A 181 -11.17 -1.46 14.99
C ARG A 181 -11.13 -0.99 13.53
N VAL A 182 -11.05 -1.91 12.57
CA VAL A 182 -11.19 -1.57 11.14
C VAL A 182 -12.66 -1.47 10.79
N THR A 183 -13.13 -0.26 10.55
CA THR A 183 -14.57 0.04 10.40
C THR A 183 -15.05 -0.09 8.97
N GLU A 184 -14.20 0.28 8.01
CA GLU A 184 -14.58 0.42 6.59
C GLU A 184 -13.39 0.19 5.66
N ILE A 185 -13.66 -0.26 4.42
CA ILE A 185 -12.77 -0.08 3.28
C ILE A 185 -13.49 0.79 2.25
N ALA A 186 -13.00 2.02 2.09
CA ALA A 186 -13.45 2.95 1.06
C ALA A 186 -12.60 2.79 -0.21
N PHE A 187 -13.15 3.24 -1.35
CA PHE A 187 -12.46 3.22 -2.63
C PHE A 187 -12.46 4.62 -3.23
N VAL A 188 -11.30 5.05 -3.72
CA VAL A 188 -11.08 6.37 -4.31
C VAL A 188 -10.38 6.24 -5.66
N ASP A 189 -10.46 7.27 -6.48
CA ASP A 189 -9.64 7.39 -7.68
C ASP A 189 -8.20 7.75 -7.25
N SER A 190 -7.22 6.91 -7.60
CA SER A 190 -5.80 7.10 -7.26
C SER A 190 -5.25 8.43 -7.76
N ARG A 191 -5.76 8.96 -8.88
CA ARG A 191 -5.38 10.29 -9.40
C ARG A 191 -5.63 11.41 -8.39
N SER A 192 -6.71 11.31 -7.64
CA SER A 192 -7.12 12.29 -6.64
C SER A 192 -6.50 12.07 -5.25
N SER A 193 -5.82 10.94 -5.02
CA SER A 193 -5.29 10.56 -3.71
C SER A 193 -3.77 10.42 -3.72
N ALA A 194 -3.05 11.44 -3.30
CA ALA A 194 -1.59 11.38 -3.17
C ALA A 194 -1.14 10.26 -2.22
N LEU A 195 -1.94 9.90 -1.22
CA LEU A 195 -1.61 8.86 -0.25
C LEU A 195 -1.74 7.44 -0.83
N VAL A 196 -2.69 7.20 -1.75
CA VAL A 196 -2.75 5.95 -2.53
C VAL A 196 -1.54 5.85 -3.45
N GLN A 197 -1.14 6.96 -4.11
CA GLN A 197 0.07 6.99 -4.94
C GLN A 197 1.35 6.69 -4.12
N VAL A 198 1.42 7.12 -2.86
CA VAL A 198 2.51 6.74 -1.94
C VAL A 198 2.47 5.24 -1.66
N ALA A 199 1.29 4.67 -1.42
CA ALA A 199 1.15 3.22 -1.19
C ALA A 199 1.57 2.41 -2.44
N ASP A 200 1.21 2.86 -3.67
CA ASP A 200 1.71 2.29 -4.94
C ASP A 200 3.25 2.30 -5.00
N ALA A 201 3.87 3.47 -4.74
CA ALA A 201 5.33 3.58 -4.75
C ALA A 201 6.00 2.59 -3.77
N ILE A 202 5.44 2.44 -2.56
CA ILE A 202 5.94 1.50 -1.54
C ILE A 202 5.74 0.05 -2.01
N ALA A 203 4.57 -0.30 -2.54
CA ALA A 203 4.28 -1.63 -3.06
C ALA A 203 5.23 -2.00 -4.20
N TYR A 204 5.49 -1.05 -5.11
CA TYR A 204 6.41 -1.20 -6.23
C TYR A 204 7.85 -1.44 -5.74
N ILE A 205 8.36 -0.62 -4.80
CA ILE A 205 9.70 -0.79 -4.21
C ILE A 205 9.86 -2.20 -3.62
N ILE A 206 8.88 -2.64 -2.82
CA ILE A 206 8.91 -3.96 -2.19
C ILE A 206 8.92 -5.07 -3.25
N ASN A 207 8.07 -4.95 -4.28
CA ASN A 207 7.93 -5.94 -5.32
C ASN A 207 9.21 -6.07 -6.16
N ARG A 208 9.82 -4.95 -6.57
CA ARG A 208 11.09 -4.92 -7.31
C ARG A 208 12.23 -5.52 -6.51
N HIS A 209 12.40 -5.07 -5.26
CA HIS A 209 13.47 -5.58 -4.39
C HIS A 209 13.33 -7.09 -4.14
N LYS A 210 12.14 -7.56 -3.76
CA LYS A 210 11.87 -9.00 -3.57
C LYS A 210 11.93 -9.80 -4.88
N GLY A 211 11.88 -9.10 -6.03
CA GLY A 211 12.13 -9.63 -7.36
C GLY A 211 13.59 -9.88 -7.68
N GLY A 212 14.51 -9.45 -6.82
CA GLY A 212 15.94 -9.56 -7.04
C GLY A 212 16.55 -8.32 -7.69
N ASP A 213 15.78 -7.23 -7.85
CA ASP A 213 16.30 -5.98 -8.39
C ASP A 213 17.14 -5.25 -7.32
N ALA A 214 18.45 -5.38 -7.44
CA ALA A 214 19.40 -4.81 -6.48
C ALA A 214 19.35 -3.28 -6.42
N ALA A 215 18.94 -2.60 -7.51
CA ALA A 215 18.83 -1.14 -7.55
C ALA A 215 17.84 -0.62 -6.52
N PHE A 216 16.79 -1.38 -6.19
CA PHE A 216 15.80 -1.02 -5.19
C PHE A 216 16.21 -1.32 -3.74
N GLY A 217 17.39 -1.91 -3.49
CA GLY A 217 17.82 -2.30 -2.15
C GLY A 217 17.94 -1.13 -1.17
N CYS A 218 18.44 0.04 -1.63
CA CYS A 218 18.52 1.22 -0.77
C CYS A 218 17.14 1.78 -0.40
N LEU A 219 16.20 1.83 -1.35
CA LEU A 219 14.83 2.27 -1.11
C LEU A 219 14.10 1.31 -0.17
N PHE A 220 14.28 0.00 -0.37
CA PHE A 220 13.67 -1.01 0.49
C PHE A 220 14.12 -0.89 1.95
N ARG A 221 15.39 -0.55 2.22
CA ARG A 221 15.86 -0.27 3.59
C ARG A 221 15.12 0.91 4.24
N LEU A 222 14.73 1.94 3.48
CA LEU A 222 13.92 3.03 3.99
C LEU A 222 12.50 2.54 4.34
N VAL A 223 11.88 1.73 3.47
CA VAL A 223 10.60 1.09 3.76
C VAL A 223 10.69 0.30 5.06
N GLU A 224 11.70 -0.57 5.22
CA GLU A 224 11.86 -1.43 6.41
C GLU A 224 11.94 -0.65 7.72
N ARG A 225 12.56 0.52 7.73
CA ARG A 225 12.67 1.38 8.92
C ARG A 225 11.30 1.89 9.41
N LYS A 226 10.33 2.02 8.51
CA LYS A 226 8.99 2.55 8.80
C LYS A 226 7.95 1.45 8.96
N VAL A 227 8.30 0.20 8.61
CA VAL A 227 7.37 -0.93 8.76
C VAL A 227 7.06 -1.13 10.23
N TRP A 228 5.77 -1.04 10.54
CA TRP A 228 5.27 -1.38 11.86
C TRP A 228 5.50 -2.86 12.16
N ARG A 229 6.06 -3.13 13.33
CA ARG A 229 6.31 -4.46 13.86
C ARG A 229 5.61 -4.59 15.21
N ARG A 230 4.81 -5.64 15.36
CA ARG A 230 4.13 -5.90 16.62
C ARG A 230 5.16 -6.03 17.74
N ARG A 231 4.94 -5.33 18.85
CA ARG A 231 5.76 -5.48 20.06
C ARG A 231 5.49 -6.86 20.68
N GLY A 232 6.49 -7.71 20.81
CA GLY A 232 6.46 -8.87 21.72
C GLY A 232 6.27 -10.28 21.13
N ARG A 233 6.39 -10.52 19.81
CA ARG A 233 6.60 -11.88 19.27
C ARG A 233 7.46 -11.85 18.03
N TRP A 234 8.60 -12.48 18.12
CA TRP A 234 9.38 -12.95 16.98
C TRP A 234 8.78 -14.29 16.55
N GLU A 235 8.18 -14.38 15.36
CA GLU A 235 7.92 -15.62 14.66
C GLU A 235 8.63 -15.60 13.31
#